data_3ce5334c2f1bbcd1a447fbb54ecd7ec4
#
_entry.id   3ce5334c2f1bbcd1a447fbb54ecd7ec4
#
_cell.length_a   1.000
_cell.length_b   1.000
_cell.length_c   1.000
_cell.angle_alpha   90.00
_cell.angle_beta   90.00
_cell.angle_gamma   90.00
#
_symmetry.space_group_name_H-M   'P 1'
#
loop_
_entity.id
_entity.type
_entity.pdbx_description
1 polymer ?
#
loop_
_entity_poly.entity_id
_entity_poly.type
_entity_poly.pdbx_seq_one_letter_code
_entity_poly.pdbx_strand_id
1 'polypeptide(L)'
;MKTFKTALSLIMLMATWLRVSFKRLTFIGVFISISSSALANQKVTLLLDWFVNPDHGPIIIAKEKGFFSDRGLEVDIIAPADPADPPKLVAAGKADLAISYQPQLHLQVAEGMPLTRVGTLVATPLNCLLVLANGPIKNISDLKGKKVGFSVAGVEEVLLKTILERNGVKLSDIDLVNVNWSLSPSLMSKQVDAVIGAFRNFELNQMDIEGVKGRCFYLEEEGLPAYDELIYVANKNKLDRGMIKKFLDATELATQYMINHPRESWNIFKNTSKELDDELNKRAWVDTLPRFALRPAALDHGRYSRFENFLKEAGLIKKQSPIKDLAIDIGKN
;
A
#
# COMPACT_ATOMS: atom_id res chain seq x y z
N MET A 1 -2.96 37.10 95.68
CA MET A 1 -3.32 37.95 94.51
C MET A 1 -2.05 38.63 93.97
N LYS A 2 -0.91 37.95 93.78
CA LYS A 2 0.34 38.54 93.27
C LYS A 2 1.09 37.62 92.23
N THR A 3 0.48 36.56 91.74
CA THR A 3 1.12 35.63 90.82
C THR A 3 0.53 35.63 89.41
N PHE A 4 -0.44 36.53 89.10
CA PHE A 4 -1.11 36.55 87.78
C PHE A 4 -0.64 37.65 86.83
N LYS A 5 0.21 38.61 87.35
CA LYS A 5 0.70 39.72 86.51
C LYS A 5 2.01 39.50 85.81
N THR A 6 2.79 38.49 86.17
CA THR A 6 4.11 38.19 85.58
C THR A 6 4.02 37.25 84.32
N ALA A 7 2.96 36.48 84.15
CA ALA A 7 2.80 35.61 83.02
C ALA A 7 2.34 36.31 81.72
N LEU A 8 1.68 37.45 81.83
CA LEU A 8 1.15 38.20 80.68
C LEU A 8 2.20 39.06 79.98
N SER A 9 3.30 39.42 80.71
CA SER A 9 4.37 40.26 80.15
C SER A 9 5.39 39.45 79.29
N LEU A 10 5.55 38.17 79.57
CA LEU A 10 6.47 37.31 78.78
C LEU A 10 5.88 36.80 77.43
N ILE A 11 4.54 36.74 77.35
CA ILE A 11 3.87 36.29 76.14
C ILE A 11 3.82 37.44 75.10
N MET A 12 3.79 38.69 75.51
CA MET A 12 3.84 39.83 74.59
C MET A 12 5.23 40.14 74.03
N LEU A 13 6.32 39.76 74.70
CA LEU A 13 7.68 39.92 74.12
C LEU A 13 8.08 38.89 73.14
N MET A 14 7.50 37.69 73.14
CA MET A 14 7.76 36.65 72.14
C MET A 14 6.97 36.87 70.87
N ALA A 15 5.83 37.58 70.88
CA ALA A 15 5.03 37.82 69.68
C ALA A 15 5.60 38.96 68.80
N THR A 16 6.52 39.79 69.30
CA THR A 16 7.15 40.85 68.51
C THR A 16 8.42 40.44 67.78
N TRP A 17 9.08 39.32 68.16
CA TRP A 17 10.29 38.84 67.50
C TRP A 17 10.00 37.92 66.31
N LEU A 18 8.79 37.34 66.19
CA LEU A 18 8.39 36.53 65.07
C LEU A 18 7.82 37.31 63.85
N ARG A 19 7.71 38.64 63.95
CA ARG A 19 7.16 39.48 62.89
C ARG A 19 8.18 40.18 61.98
N VAL A 20 9.49 40.00 62.19
CA VAL A 20 10.53 40.75 61.45
C VAL A 20 11.30 39.86 60.46
N SER A 21 11.13 38.53 60.47
CA SER A 21 11.88 37.66 59.58
C SER A 21 11.07 37.08 58.42
N PHE A 22 9.86 37.58 58.13
CA PHE A 22 9.04 37.14 57.00
C PHE A 22 8.90 38.20 55.90
N LYS A 23 9.98 38.94 55.65
CA LYS A 23 10.04 39.81 54.47
C LYS A 23 11.12 39.30 53.52
N ARG A 24 10.66 38.85 52.32
CA ARG A 24 11.43 38.61 51.10
C ARG A 24 12.11 37.23 51.00
N LEU A 25 11.32 36.14 50.93
CA LEU A 25 11.59 35.07 49.96
C LEU A 25 10.57 35.21 48.83
N THR A 26 10.93 36.02 47.85
CA THR A 26 10.27 36.02 46.55
C THR A 26 10.63 34.68 45.90
N PHE A 27 9.75 33.68 46.00
CA PHE A 27 9.81 32.47 45.16
C PHE A 27 9.62 32.95 43.72
N ILE A 28 10.74 33.15 43.02
CA ILE A 28 10.75 33.18 41.56
C ILE A 28 10.51 31.74 41.13
N GLY A 29 9.24 31.38 41.04
CA GLY A 29 8.82 30.18 40.33
C GLY A 29 9.13 30.41 38.87
N VAL A 30 10.31 29.96 38.42
CA VAL A 30 10.60 29.81 37.01
C VAL A 30 9.67 28.71 36.52
N PHE A 31 8.48 29.09 36.04
CA PHE A 31 7.68 28.26 35.17
C PHE A 31 8.50 28.04 33.89
N ILE A 32 9.31 26.97 33.84
CA ILE A 32 9.81 26.42 32.61
C ILE A 32 8.56 25.88 31.91
N SER A 33 7.90 26.74 31.14
CA SER A 33 6.95 26.32 30.13
C SER A 33 7.76 25.48 29.14
N ILE A 34 7.78 24.17 29.34
CA ILE A 34 8.17 23.22 28.29
C ILE A 34 7.07 23.40 27.25
N SER A 35 7.28 24.35 26.34
CA SER A 35 6.55 24.40 25.08
C SER A 35 6.91 23.11 24.37
N SER A 36 6.13 22.07 24.58
CA SER A 36 6.09 20.95 23.65
C SER A 36 5.66 21.56 22.32
N SER A 37 6.64 21.97 21.52
CA SER A 37 6.40 22.22 20.11
C SER A 37 5.85 20.89 19.59
N ALA A 38 4.53 20.78 19.49
CA ALA A 38 3.92 19.72 18.73
C ALA A 38 4.52 19.85 17.33
N LEU A 39 5.54 19.04 17.03
CA LEU A 39 6.09 18.95 15.67
C LEU A 39 4.90 18.57 14.80
N ALA A 40 4.53 19.46 13.88
CA ALA A 40 3.49 19.16 12.92
C ALA A 40 3.85 17.86 12.20
N ASN A 41 2.88 16.98 12.04
CA ASN A 41 3.09 15.72 11.32
C ASN A 41 3.61 16.00 9.91
N GLN A 42 4.58 15.22 9.47
CA GLN A 42 5.10 15.29 8.12
C GLN A 42 4.03 14.78 7.15
N LYS A 43 3.64 15.63 6.18
CA LYS A 43 2.69 15.25 5.15
C LYS A 43 3.32 14.26 4.18
N VAL A 44 2.57 13.23 3.80
CA VAL A 44 2.95 12.20 2.85
C VAL A 44 1.79 11.97 1.89
N THR A 45 2.03 12.15 0.61
CA THR A 45 1.04 11.83 -0.43
C THR A 45 1.29 10.44 -0.98
N LEU A 46 0.33 9.54 -0.78
CA LEU A 46 0.30 8.19 -1.33
C LEU A 46 -0.76 8.07 -2.41
N LEU A 47 -0.35 7.72 -3.62
CA LEU A 47 -1.27 7.36 -4.70
C LEU A 47 -1.53 5.86 -4.68
N LEU A 48 -2.80 5.45 -4.73
CA LEU A 48 -3.19 4.06 -4.90
C LEU A 48 -3.07 3.67 -6.39
N ASP A 49 -3.06 2.36 -6.66
CA ASP A 49 -3.08 1.81 -8.02
C ASP A 49 -4.51 1.69 -8.59
N TRP A 50 -5.49 1.60 -7.69
CA TRP A 50 -6.91 1.38 -7.99
C TRP A 50 -7.80 2.19 -7.06
N PHE A 51 -9.14 2.12 -7.23
CA PHE A 51 -10.04 2.60 -6.19
C PHE A 51 -9.83 1.81 -4.88
N VAL A 52 -10.19 2.43 -3.75
CA VAL A 52 -10.01 1.79 -2.43
C VAL A 52 -10.77 0.46 -2.40
N ASN A 53 -10.05 -0.59 -2.04
CA ASN A 53 -10.57 -1.96 -1.91
C ASN A 53 -9.76 -2.71 -0.84
N PRO A 54 -10.10 -3.96 -0.50
CA PRO A 54 -9.41 -4.74 0.54
C PRO A 54 -7.90 -4.90 0.38
N ASP A 55 -7.36 -4.82 -0.84
CA ASP A 55 -5.91 -4.91 -1.05
C ASP A 55 -5.15 -3.73 -0.43
N HIS A 56 -5.85 -2.61 -0.15
CA HIS A 56 -5.32 -1.45 0.57
C HIS A 56 -5.53 -1.51 2.10
N GLY A 57 -6.01 -2.66 2.62
CA GLY A 57 -6.34 -2.85 4.04
C GLY A 57 -5.28 -2.32 5.01
N PRO A 58 -3.99 -2.71 4.92
CA PRO A 58 -2.96 -2.25 5.84
C PRO A 58 -2.78 -0.72 5.87
N ILE A 59 -2.97 -0.05 4.73
CA ILE A 59 -2.84 1.40 4.62
C ILE A 59 -3.99 2.10 5.32
N ILE A 60 -5.22 1.64 5.06
CA ILE A 60 -6.44 2.19 5.67
C ILE A 60 -6.43 1.95 7.18
N ILE A 61 -6.11 0.73 7.61
CA ILE A 61 -6.03 0.39 9.04
C ILE A 61 -4.94 1.19 9.75
N ALA A 62 -3.77 1.40 9.11
CA ALA A 62 -2.72 2.24 9.68
C ALA A 62 -3.19 3.69 9.90
N LYS A 63 -3.98 4.24 8.98
CA LYS A 63 -4.57 5.57 9.11
C LYS A 63 -5.62 5.60 10.22
N GLU A 64 -6.59 4.74 10.19
CA GLU A 64 -7.73 4.72 11.12
C GLU A 64 -7.33 4.38 12.57
N LYS A 65 -6.30 3.56 12.76
CA LYS A 65 -5.73 3.24 14.08
C LYS A 65 -4.73 4.29 14.58
N GLY A 66 -4.43 5.32 13.79
CA GLY A 66 -3.49 6.35 14.17
C GLY A 66 -2.01 5.93 14.07
N PHE A 67 -1.68 4.77 13.47
CA PHE A 67 -0.29 4.28 13.42
C PHE A 67 0.65 5.18 12.60
N PHE A 68 0.12 5.92 11.63
CA PHE A 68 0.88 6.96 10.92
C PHE A 68 1.11 8.18 11.83
N SER A 69 0.07 8.71 12.47
CA SER A 69 0.16 9.89 13.33
C SER A 69 1.07 9.67 14.54
N ASP A 70 1.06 8.47 15.13
CA ASP A 70 1.95 8.06 16.22
C ASP A 70 3.44 8.10 15.82
N ARG A 71 3.72 8.09 14.51
CA ARG A 71 5.06 8.21 13.92
C ARG A 71 5.35 9.59 13.34
N GLY A 72 4.45 10.54 13.61
CA GLY A 72 4.57 11.91 13.12
C GLY A 72 4.34 12.03 11.61
N LEU A 73 3.49 11.18 11.02
CA LEU A 73 3.09 11.24 9.62
C LEU A 73 1.60 11.59 9.49
N GLU A 74 1.29 12.45 8.52
CA GLU A 74 -0.06 12.72 8.03
C GLU A 74 -0.14 12.20 6.59
N VAL A 75 -0.78 11.03 6.40
CA VAL A 75 -0.82 10.35 5.10
C VAL A 75 -2.11 10.70 4.36
N ASP A 76 -1.93 11.33 3.20
CA ASP A 76 -3.01 11.62 2.25
C ASP A 76 -3.08 10.50 1.21
N ILE A 77 -4.20 9.75 1.22
CA ILE A 77 -4.40 8.56 0.39
C ILE A 77 -5.32 8.93 -0.75
N ILE A 78 -4.83 8.83 -1.98
CA ILE A 78 -5.51 9.30 -3.19
C ILE A 78 -5.67 8.15 -4.18
N ALA A 79 -6.91 7.81 -4.52
CA ALA A 79 -7.19 6.91 -5.63
C ALA A 79 -6.90 7.61 -6.98
N PRO A 80 -6.34 6.90 -7.96
CA PRO A 80 -5.96 7.52 -9.24
C PRO A 80 -7.17 7.80 -10.14
N ALA A 81 -7.02 8.78 -11.03
CA ALA A 81 -7.97 9.01 -12.11
C ALA A 81 -7.76 8.03 -13.28
N ASP A 82 -6.52 7.60 -13.52
CA ASP A 82 -6.12 6.56 -14.47
C ASP A 82 -5.19 5.57 -13.75
N PRO A 83 -5.45 4.24 -13.81
CA PRO A 83 -4.66 3.24 -13.09
C PRO A 83 -3.20 3.12 -13.56
N ALA A 84 -2.86 3.65 -14.75
CA ALA A 84 -1.49 3.64 -15.26
C ALA A 84 -0.64 4.84 -14.79
N ASP A 85 -1.21 5.83 -14.08
CA ASP A 85 -0.55 7.09 -13.77
C ASP A 85 0.23 7.15 -12.45
N PRO A 86 -0.14 6.45 -11.36
CA PRO A 86 0.47 6.63 -10.05
C PRO A 86 2.01 6.59 -10.04
N PRO A 87 2.69 5.58 -10.60
CA PRO A 87 4.15 5.56 -10.63
C PRO A 87 4.76 6.69 -11.47
N LYS A 88 4.09 7.12 -12.56
CA LYS A 88 4.56 8.25 -13.38
C LYS A 88 4.52 9.57 -12.61
N LEU A 89 3.47 9.78 -11.80
CA LEU A 89 3.33 10.97 -10.95
C LEU A 89 4.42 11.01 -9.86
N VAL A 90 4.74 9.87 -9.26
CA VAL A 90 5.87 9.75 -8.32
C VAL A 90 7.20 9.99 -9.02
N ALA A 91 7.42 9.42 -10.21
CA ALA A 91 8.62 9.67 -11.02
C ALA A 91 8.78 11.17 -11.34
N ALA A 92 7.68 11.87 -11.59
CA ALA A 92 7.66 13.32 -11.82
C ALA A 92 7.80 14.15 -10.50
N GLY A 93 7.79 13.50 -9.33
CA GLY A 93 7.89 14.16 -8.01
C GLY A 93 6.63 14.93 -7.60
N LYS A 94 5.45 14.48 -8.09
CA LYS A 94 4.14 15.06 -7.75
C LYS A 94 3.44 14.33 -6.59
N ALA A 95 4.00 13.21 -6.14
CA ALA A 95 3.61 12.48 -4.95
C ALA A 95 4.85 11.83 -4.34
N ASP A 96 4.78 11.45 -3.07
CA ASP A 96 5.90 10.86 -2.33
C ASP A 96 6.01 9.36 -2.60
N LEU A 97 4.87 8.68 -2.57
CA LEU A 97 4.75 7.23 -2.74
C LEU A 97 3.61 6.91 -3.71
N ALA A 98 3.73 5.78 -4.38
CA ALA A 98 2.60 5.16 -5.08
C ALA A 98 2.59 3.64 -4.84
N ILE A 99 1.39 3.06 -4.95
CA ILE A 99 1.25 1.63 -5.18
C ILE A 99 1.53 1.38 -6.67
N SER A 100 2.26 0.31 -6.95
CA SER A 100 2.61 -0.14 -8.29
C SER A 100 2.77 -1.66 -8.26
N TYR A 101 3.08 -2.26 -9.39
CA TYR A 101 3.29 -3.70 -9.57
C TYR A 101 4.76 -3.98 -9.81
N GLN A 102 5.30 -5.07 -9.24
CA GLN A 102 6.72 -5.40 -9.48
C GLN A 102 7.05 -5.52 -10.98
N PRO A 103 6.24 -6.18 -11.83
CA PRO A 103 6.50 -6.22 -13.28
C PRO A 103 6.56 -4.84 -13.92
N GLN A 104 5.63 -3.95 -13.55
CA GLN A 104 5.58 -2.57 -14.06
C GLN A 104 6.84 -1.77 -13.69
N LEU A 105 7.30 -1.91 -12.44
CA LEU A 105 8.52 -1.25 -11.98
C LEU A 105 9.74 -1.66 -12.82
N HIS A 106 9.92 -2.96 -13.09
CA HIS A 106 11.04 -3.45 -13.91
C HIS A 106 11.04 -2.81 -15.30
N LEU A 107 9.88 -2.76 -15.96
CA LEU A 107 9.74 -2.17 -17.29
C LEU A 107 10.02 -0.67 -17.27
N GLN A 108 9.43 0.06 -16.32
CA GLN A 108 9.60 1.51 -16.19
C GLN A 108 11.04 1.92 -15.85
N VAL A 109 11.72 1.15 -15.00
CA VAL A 109 13.14 1.41 -14.68
C VAL A 109 14.02 1.09 -15.90
N ALA A 110 13.73 0.04 -16.66
CA ALA A 110 14.44 -0.28 -17.90
C ALA A 110 14.27 0.82 -18.98
N GLU A 111 13.15 1.56 -18.94
CA GLU A 111 12.89 2.74 -19.77
C GLU A 111 13.52 4.03 -19.21
N GLY A 112 14.17 3.96 -18.06
CA GLY A 112 14.89 5.08 -17.44
C GLY A 112 14.07 5.91 -16.45
N MET A 113 12.87 5.49 -16.06
CA MET A 113 12.12 6.18 -15.01
C MET A 113 12.87 6.14 -13.68
N PRO A 114 12.93 7.26 -12.94
CA PRO A 114 13.65 7.34 -11.67
C PRO A 114 12.82 6.75 -10.50
N LEU A 115 12.41 5.51 -10.66
CA LEU A 115 11.61 4.79 -9.65
C LEU A 115 12.44 3.74 -8.93
N THR A 116 12.05 3.44 -7.71
CA THR A 116 12.57 2.31 -6.93
C THR A 116 11.50 1.77 -5.99
N ARG A 117 11.46 0.44 -5.81
CA ARG A 117 10.65 -0.19 -4.77
C ARG A 117 11.23 0.15 -3.40
N VAL A 118 10.38 0.57 -2.49
CA VAL A 118 10.73 0.83 -1.10
C VAL A 118 10.06 -0.11 -0.11
N GLY A 119 9.00 -0.80 -0.53
CA GLY A 119 8.26 -1.77 0.30
C GLY A 119 7.34 -2.66 -0.53
N THR A 120 6.83 -3.73 0.08
CA THR A 120 5.83 -4.65 -0.49
C THR A 120 4.54 -4.58 0.33
N LEU A 121 3.40 -4.49 -0.34
CA LEU A 121 2.07 -4.53 0.28
C LEU A 121 1.48 -5.94 0.13
N VAL A 122 1.40 -6.47 -1.10
CA VAL A 122 0.93 -7.83 -1.41
C VAL A 122 2.07 -8.63 -2.02
N ALA A 123 2.48 -9.70 -1.33
CA ALA A 123 3.70 -10.46 -1.63
C ALA A 123 3.50 -11.65 -2.57
N THR A 124 2.29 -11.86 -3.09
CA THR A 124 1.97 -12.97 -4.00
C THR A 124 1.19 -12.46 -5.21
N PRO A 125 1.33 -13.08 -6.40
CA PRO A 125 0.56 -12.71 -7.57
C PRO A 125 -0.95 -12.79 -7.33
N LEU A 126 -1.68 -11.77 -7.75
CA LEU A 126 -3.14 -11.72 -7.78
C LEU A 126 -3.66 -11.74 -9.21
N ASN A 127 -2.93 -11.09 -10.12
CA ASN A 127 -3.29 -10.95 -11.52
C ASN A 127 -3.48 -12.30 -12.21
N CYS A 128 -4.48 -12.39 -13.06
CA CYS A 128 -4.73 -13.52 -13.93
C CYS A 128 -5.36 -13.09 -15.26
N LEU A 129 -5.26 -13.95 -16.24
CA LEU A 129 -6.09 -13.86 -17.43
C LEU A 129 -7.45 -14.53 -17.12
N LEU A 130 -8.50 -13.73 -17.02
CA LEU A 130 -9.84 -14.15 -16.61
C LEU A 130 -10.73 -14.36 -17.85
N VAL A 131 -11.42 -15.50 -17.89
CA VAL A 131 -12.38 -15.88 -18.93
C VAL A 131 -13.68 -16.39 -18.33
N LEU A 132 -14.75 -16.49 -19.12
CA LEU A 132 -15.96 -17.18 -18.71
C LEU A 132 -15.69 -18.70 -18.58
N ALA A 133 -15.97 -19.28 -17.42
CA ALA A 133 -15.70 -20.71 -17.15
C ALA A 133 -16.41 -21.65 -18.14
N ASN A 134 -17.64 -21.31 -18.52
CA ASN A 134 -18.45 -22.04 -19.48
C ASN A 134 -18.31 -21.50 -20.91
N GLY A 135 -17.39 -20.54 -21.14
CA GLY A 135 -17.13 -19.96 -22.46
C GLY A 135 -16.32 -20.88 -23.39
N PRO A 136 -16.05 -20.41 -24.61
CA PRO A 136 -15.31 -21.18 -25.62
C PRO A 136 -13.81 -21.28 -25.34
N ILE A 137 -13.24 -20.35 -24.56
CA ILE A 137 -11.80 -20.32 -24.27
C ILE A 137 -11.48 -21.33 -23.19
N LYS A 138 -10.80 -22.42 -23.56
CA LYS A 138 -10.37 -23.50 -22.64
C LYS A 138 -8.86 -23.48 -22.41
N ASN A 139 -8.10 -22.96 -23.36
CA ASN A 139 -6.65 -22.84 -23.36
C ASN A 139 -6.29 -21.42 -23.82
N ILE A 140 -5.07 -20.97 -23.52
CA ILE A 140 -4.60 -19.64 -23.97
C ILE A 140 -4.56 -19.55 -25.51
N SER A 141 -4.27 -20.66 -26.20
CA SER A 141 -4.30 -20.71 -27.67
C SER A 141 -5.67 -20.41 -28.29
N ASP A 142 -6.77 -20.57 -27.55
CA ASP A 142 -8.12 -20.25 -28.01
C ASP A 142 -8.39 -18.74 -28.10
N LEU A 143 -7.45 -17.91 -27.59
CA LEU A 143 -7.54 -16.45 -27.67
C LEU A 143 -7.28 -15.89 -29.08
N LYS A 144 -6.77 -16.69 -30.01
CA LYS A 144 -6.54 -16.25 -31.38
C LYS A 144 -7.83 -15.73 -32.02
N GLY A 145 -7.80 -14.49 -32.51
CA GLY A 145 -8.96 -13.80 -33.09
C GLY A 145 -9.97 -13.27 -32.06
N LYS A 146 -9.61 -13.26 -30.77
CA LYS A 146 -10.48 -12.82 -29.66
C LYS A 146 -10.17 -11.41 -29.22
N LYS A 147 -11.15 -10.79 -28.54
CA LYS A 147 -10.99 -9.52 -27.86
C LYS A 147 -10.52 -9.74 -26.43
N VAL A 148 -9.41 -9.12 -26.04
CA VAL A 148 -8.86 -9.18 -24.67
C VAL A 148 -8.85 -7.78 -24.08
N GLY A 149 -9.58 -7.61 -22.98
CA GLY A 149 -9.62 -6.38 -22.22
C GLY A 149 -8.39 -6.21 -21.32
N PHE A 150 -7.95 -4.99 -21.12
CA PHE A 150 -6.91 -4.62 -20.18
C PHE A 150 -7.21 -3.26 -19.53
N SER A 151 -6.58 -2.95 -18.39
CA SER A 151 -6.78 -1.71 -17.64
C SER A 151 -5.49 -0.90 -17.48
N VAL A 152 -4.40 -1.54 -17.06
CA VAL A 152 -3.12 -0.87 -16.76
C VAL A 152 -2.20 -0.95 -17.97
N ALA A 153 -2.25 0.09 -18.80
CA ALA A 153 -1.46 0.16 -20.02
C ALA A 153 0.05 0.09 -19.74
N GLY A 154 0.77 -0.59 -20.66
CA GLY A 154 2.23 -0.72 -20.64
C GLY A 154 2.74 -1.92 -19.84
N VAL A 155 1.98 -2.50 -18.92
CA VAL A 155 2.37 -3.72 -18.19
C VAL A 155 1.52 -4.92 -18.58
N GLU A 156 0.20 -4.77 -18.62
CA GLU A 156 -0.70 -5.91 -18.86
C GLU A 156 -0.55 -6.46 -20.26
N GLU A 157 -0.33 -5.61 -21.27
CA GLU A 157 -0.05 -6.06 -22.65
C GLU A 157 1.27 -6.83 -22.72
N VAL A 158 2.28 -6.47 -21.93
CA VAL A 158 3.58 -7.16 -21.87
C VAL A 158 3.43 -8.52 -21.22
N LEU A 159 2.69 -8.61 -20.10
CA LEU A 159 2.39 -9.88 -19.43
C LEU A 159 1.57 -10.80 -20.32
N LEU A 160 0.53 -10.26 -20.96
CA LEU A 160 -0.31 -10.99 -21.89
C LEU A 160 0.48 -11.50 -23.09
N LYS A 161 1.30 -10.65 -23.73
CA LYS A 161 2.18 -11.05 -24.83
C LYS A 161 3.01 -12.28 -24.44
N THR A 162 3.57 -12.28 -23.23
CA THR A 162 4.43 -13.36 -22.77
C THR A 162 3.70 -14.70 -22.70
N ILE A 163 2.50 -14.73 -22.10
CA ILE A 163 1.73 -15.98 -22.00
C ILE A 163 1.17 -16.42 -23.36
N LEU A 164 0.81 -15.48 -24.24
CA LEU A 164 0.36 -15.78 -25.60
C LEU A 164 1.47 -16.45 -26.42
N GLU A 165 2.67 -15.86 -26.46
CA GLU A 165 3.80 -16.38 -27.25
C GLU A 165 4.23 -17.77 -26.80
N ARG A 166 4.17 -18.07 -25.50
CA ARG A 166 4.42 -19.42 -24.96
C ARG A 166 3.39 -20.43 -25.42
N ASN A 167 2.19 -20.00 -25.79
CA ASN A 167 1.09 -20.83 -26.29
C ASN A 167 0.89 -20.73 -27.81
N GLY A 168 1.91 -20.20 -28.52
CA GLY A 168 1.91 -20.16 -30.00
C GLY A 168 0.98 -19.09 -30.60
N VAL A 169 0.55 -18.11 -29.80
CA VAL A 169 -0.29 -16.99 -30.23
C VAL A 169 0.54 -15.70 -30.17
N LYS A 170 0.43 -14.85 -31.19
CA LYS A 170 1.07 -13.54 -31.18
C LYS A 170 0.10 -12.49 -30.61
N LEU A 171 0.65 -11.43 -30.04
CA LEU A 171 -0.16 -10.30 -29.57
C LEU A 171 -0.97 -9.67 -30.73
N SER A 172 -0.42 -9.71 -31.96
CA SER A 172 -1.10 -9.26 -33.18
C SER A 172 -2.26 -10.17 -33.64
N ASP A 173 -2.40 -11.36 -33.06
CA ASP A 173 -3.49 -12.28 -33.38
C ASP A 173 -4.75 -12.04 -32.53
N ILE A 174 -4.72 -11.07 -31.60
CA ILE A 174 -5.83 -10.70 -30.75
C ILE A 174 -6.19 -9.21 -30.91
N ASP A 175 -7.40 -8.84 -30.50
CA ASP A 175 -7.86 -7.46 -30.44
C ASP A 175 -7.79 -6.96 -28.99
N LEU A 176 -6.88 -6.02 -28.71
CA LEU A 176 -6.70 -5.44 -27.38
C LEU A 176 -7.67 -4.27 -27.17
N VAL A 177 -8.42 -4.33 -26.08
CA VAL A 177 -9.42 -3.31 -25.72
C VAL A 177 -9.10 -2.74 -24.33
N ASN A 178 -8.81 -1.45 -24.25
CA ASN A 178 -8.74 -0.81 -22.95
C ASN A 178 -10.15 -0.69 -22.35
N VAL A 179 -10.41 -1.44 -21.28
CA VAL A 179 -11.68 -1.46 -20.57
C VAL A 179 -11.67 -0.60 -19.32
N ASN A 180 -10.55 0.09 -19.07
CA ASN A 180 -10.36 0.97 -17.92
C ASN A 180 -10.74 0.24 -16.61
N TRP A 181 -11.68 0.79 -15.84
CA TRP A 181 -12.13 0.25 -14.53
C TRP A 181 -13.07 -0.96 -14.62
N SER A 182 -13.41 -1.45 -15.86
CA SER A 182 -14.51 -2.37 -16.11
C SER A 182 -14.05 -3.77 -16.52
N LEU A 183 -13.07 -4.36 -15.79
CA LEU A 183 -12.54 -5.70 -16.12
C LEU A 183 -13.63 -6.78 -16.17
N SER A 184 -14.14 -7.23 -15.02
CA SER A 184 -15.19 -8.25 -14.96
C SER A 184 -16.52 -7.82 -15.59
N PRO A 185 -17.00 -6.56 -15.49
CA PRO A 185 -18.21 -6.14 -16.18
C PRO A 185 -18.12 -6.26 -17.71
N SER A 186 -16.98 -5.90 -18.31
CA SER A 186 -16.78 -6.04 -19.77
C SER A 186 -16.76 -7.50 -20.22
N LEU A 187 -16.21 -8.42 -19.39
CA LEU A 187 -16.22 -9.83 -19.65
C LEU A 187 -17.64 -10.43 -19.51
N MET A 188 -18.36 -10.10 -18.43
CA MET A 188 -19.72 -10.59 -18.17
C MET A 188 -20.72 -10.12 -19.23
N SER A 189 -20.57 -8.89 -19.72
CA SER A 189 -21.40 -8.33 -20.81
C SER A 189 -20.98 -8.84 -22.20
N LYS A 190 -19.89 -9.62 -22.30
CA LYS A 190 -19.32 -10.12 -23.56
C LYS A 190 -18.84 -9.00 -24.50
N GLN A 191 -18.50 -7.85 -23.98
CA GLN A 191 -17.82 -6.79 -24.72
C GLN A 191 -16.41 -7.24 -25.13
N VAL A 192 -15.78 -8.04 -24.26
CA VAL A 192 -14.51 -8.75 -24.50
C VAL A 192 -14.67 -10.25 -24.21
N ASP A 193 -13.78 -11.08 -24.76
CA ASP A 193 -13.78 -12.54 -24.57
C ASP A 193 -12.95 -12.99 -23.36
N ALA A 194 -11.98 -12.16 -22.98
CA ALA A 194 -11.11 -12.36 -21.83
C ALA A 194 -10.67 -10.99 -21.27
N VAL A 195 -10.16 -10.97 -20.04
CA VAL A 195 -9.48 -9.78 -19.47
C VAL A 195 -8.18 -10.20 -18.80
N ILE A 196 -7.12 -9.42 -19.01
CA ILE A 196 -5.87 -9.48 -18.26
C ILE A 196 -5.88 -8.38 -17.21
N GLY A 197 -5.22 -8.55 -16.07
CA GLY A 197 -5.24 -7.57 -14.98
C GLY A 197 -6.31 -7.87 -13.92
N ALA A 198 -7.16 -8.86 -14.13
CA ALA A 198 -8.14 -9.27 -13.14
C ALA A 198 -7.46 -9.91 -11.92
N PHE A 199 -7.85 -9.48 -10.72
CA PHE A 199 -7.33 -10.04 -9.48
C PHE A 199 -8.22 -11.19 -8.98
N ARG A 200 -7.58 -12.33 -8.72
CA ARG A 200 -8.26 -13.57 -8.30
C ARG A 200 -9.06 -13.47 -7.00
N ASN A 201 -8.72 -12.51 -6.14
CA ASN A 201 -9.41 -12.21 -4.88
C ASN A 201 -10.55 -11.20 -5.03
N PHE A 202 -10.66 -10.50 -6.17
CA PHE A 202 -11.65 -9.46 -6.39
C PHE A 202 -12.58 -9.78 -7.56
N GLU A 203 -12.10 -9.85 -8.80
CA GLU A 203 -12.93 -10.06 -9.99
C GLU A 203 -13.61 -11.42 -10.02
N LEU A 204 -12.97 -12.50 -9.53
CA LEU A 204 -13.63 -13.81 -9.42
C LEU A 204 -14.80 -13.75 -8.42
N ASN A 205 -14.63 -13.07 -7.28
CA ASN A 205 -15.68 -12.88 -6.31
C ASN A 205 -16.83 -12.03 -6.89
N GLN A 206 -16.52 -10.97 -7.63
CA GLN A 206 -17.52 -10.14 -8.29
C GLN A 206 -18.35 -10.94 -9.28
N MET A 207 -17.71 -11.74 -10.13
CA MET A 207 -18.44 -12.59 -11.08
C MET A 207 -19.29 -13.65 -10.39
N ASP A 208 -18.79 -14.25 -9.31
CA ASP A 208 -19.54 -15.26 -8.54
C ASP A 208 -20.80 -14.67 -7.87
N ILE A 209 -20.70 -13.44 -7.33
CA ILE A 209 -21.83 -12.70 -6.75
C ILE A 209 -22.90 -12.43 -7.81
N GLU A 210 -22.50 -12.08 -9.03
CA GLU A 210 -23.36 -11.83 -10.18
C GLU A 210 -23.88 -13.13 -10.84
N GLY A 211 -23.57 -14.31 -10.27
CA GLY A 211 -24.02 -15.62 -10.76
C GLY A 211 -23.31 -16.06 -12.05
N VAL A 212 -22.21 -15.43 -12.44
CA VAL A 212 -21.39 -15.75 -13.59
C VAL A 212 -20.10 -16.42 -13.14
N LYS A 213 -19.82 -17.63 -13.63
CA LYS A 213 -18.59 -18.32 -13.26
C LYS A 213 -17.41 -17.87 -14.11
N GLY A 214 -16.41 -17.28 -13.46
CA GLY A 214 -15.10 -16.97 -14.03
C GLY A 214 -14.12 -18.14 -13.89
N ARG A 215 -13.10 -18.16 -14.74
CA ARG A 215 -11.93 -19.01 -14.64
C ARG A 215 -10.68 -18.20 -14.93
N CYS A 216 -9.72 -18.26 -14.02
CA CYS A 216 -8.40 -17.66 -14.19
C CYS A 216 -7.39 -18.64 -14.79
N PHE A 217 -6.58 -18.13 -15.72
CA PHE A 217 -5.26 -18.67 -16.00
C PHE A 217 -4.28 -17.86 -15.17
N TYR A 218 -3.65 -18.49 -14.20
CA TYR A 218 -2.72 -17.83 -13.28
C TYR A 218 -1.38 -17.61 -13.99
N LEU A 219 -0.89 -16.37 -14.00
CA LEU A 219 0.29 -16.01 -14.76
C LEU A 219 1.53 -16.82 -14.36
N GLU A 220 1.66 -17.12 -13.05
CA GLU A 220 2.74 -17.95 -12.52
C GLU A 220 2.66 -19.43 -12.98
N GLU A 221 1.47 -19.93 -13.31
CA GLU A 221 1.27 -21.26 -13.89
C GLU A 221 1.51 -21.25 -15.41
N GLU A 222 1.36 -20.12 -16.04
CA GLU A 222 1.58 -19.89 -17.47
C GLU A 222 3.02 -19.47 -17.78
N GLY A 223 3.91 -19.59 -16.79
CA GLY A 223 5.36 -19.48 -16.96
C GLY A 223 5.99 -18.14 -16.63
N LEU A 224 5.27 -17.23 -15.99
CA LEU A 224 5.88 -16.08 -15.37
C LEU A 224 6.50 -16.47 -14.01
N PRO A 225 7.68 -15.98 -13.65
CA PRO A 225 8.17 -16.15 -12.29
C PRO A 225 7.24 -15.48 -11.28
N ALA A 226 7.11 -16.04 -10.07
CA ALA A 226 6.38 -15.40 -8.99
C ALA A 226 6.98 -14.03 -8.66
N TYR A 227 6.12 -13.06 -8.41
CA TYR A 227 6.46 -11.66 -8.15
C TYR A 227 5.62 -11.08 -7.02
N ASP A 228 6.02 -9.89 -6.51
CA ASP A 228 5.20 -9.12 -5.59
C ASP A 228 4.10 -8.40 -6.38
N GLU A 229 2.83 -8.64 -6.05
CA GLU A 229 1.74 -8.00 -6.79
C GLU A 229 1.72 -6.50 -6.53
N LEU A 230 1.56 -6.08 -5.26
CA LEU A 230 1.50 -4.68 -4.92
C LEU A 230 2.75 -4.27 -4.13
N ILE A 231 3.41 -3.24 -4.64
CA ILE A 231 4.63 -2.67 -4.05
C ILE A 231 4.47 -1.17 -3.85
N TYR A 232 5.18 -0.64 -2.86
CA TYR A 232 5.36 0.79 -2.69
C TYR A 232 6.56 1.25 -3.50
N VAL A 233 6.36 2.25 -4.36
CA VAL A 233 7.44 2.87 -5.15
C VAL A 233 7.62 4.33 -4.75
N ALA A 234 8.87 4.81 -4.87
CA ALA A 234 9.26 6.19 -4.63
C ALA A 234 10.19 6.68 -5.76
N ASN A 235 10.34 8.00 -5.89
CA ASN A 235 11.35 8.58 -6.78
C ASN A 235 12.74 8.39 -6.16
N LYS A 236 13.61 7.60 -6.80
CA LYS A 236 14.95 7.26 -6.30
C LYS A 236 15.86 8.48 -6.11
N ASN A 237 15.59 9.59 -6.81
CA ASN A 237 16.37 10.82 -6.72
C ASN A 237 15.90 11.75 -5.58
N LYS A 238 14.77 11.43 -4.92
CA LYS A 238 14.13 12.25 -3.87
C LYS A 238 13.75 11.43 -2.64
N LEU A 239 14.52 10.39 -2.33
CA LEU A 239 14.21 9.48 -1.23
C LEU A 239 14.34 10.14 0.14
N ASP A 240 13.26 10.22 0.89
CA ASP A 240 13.26 10.43 2.34
C ASP A 240 13.19 9.07 3.04
N ARG A 241 14.37 8.46 3.31
CA ARG A 241 14.45 7.14 3.96
C ARG A 241 13.83 7.13 5.35
N GLY A 242 13.90 8.25 6.08
CA GLY A 242 13.31 8.38 7.42
C GLY A 242 11.79 8.34 7.39
N MET A 243 11.18 9.12 6.50
CA MET A 243 9.74 9.12 6.25
C MET A 243 9.26 7.74 5.77
N ILE A 244 9.94 7.15 4.78
CA ILE A 244 9.59 5.84 4.21
C ILE A 244 9.64 4.76 5.29
N LYS A 245 10.68 4.75 6.14
CA LYS A 245 10.77 3.80 7.25
C LYS A 245 9.59 3.91 8.20
N LYS A 246 9.25 5.13 8.64
CA LYS A 246 8.09 5.37 9.52
C LYS A 246 6.78 4.89 8.88
N PHE A 247 6.61 5.14 7.57
CA PHE A 247 5.45 4.69 6.80
C PHE A 247 5.36 3.16 6.77
N LEU A 248 6.45 2.47 6.46
CA LEU A 248 6.50 1.00 6.40
C LEU A 248 6.32 0.36 7.78
N ASP A 249 6.91 0.94 8.83
CA ASP A 249 6.72 0.48 10.21
C ASP A 249 5.24 0.60 10.66
N ALA A 250 4.53 1.64 10.19
CA ALA A 250 3.10 1.81 10.46
C ALA A 250 2.25 0.77 9.71
N THR A 251 2.56 0.53 8.43
CA THR A 251 1.84 -0.48 7.63
C THR A 251 2.13 -1.91 8.09
N GLU A 252 3.35 -2.20 8.57
CA GLU A 252 3.70 -3.48 9.19
C GLU A 252 2.84 -3.73 10.43
N LEU A 253 2.75 -2.74 11.33
CA LEU A 253 1.93 -2.84 12.53
C LEU A 253 0.45 -3.04 12.17
N ALA A 254 -0.06 -2.34 11.16
CA ALA A 254 -1.42 -2.51 10.67
C ALA A 254 -1.67 -3.91 10.11
N THR A 255 -0.73 -4.46 9.33
CA THR A 255 -0.81 -5.83 8.81
C THR A 255 -0.89 -6.85 9.95
N GLN A 256 -0.01 -6.71 10.96
CA GLN A 256 -0.03 -7.57 12.15
C GLN A 256 -1.34 -7.44 12.92
N TYR A 257 -1.85 -6.20 13.06
CA TYR A 257 -3.14 -5.95 13.70
C TYR A 257 -4.28 -6.63 12.95
N MET A 258 -4.35 -6.52 11.63
CA MET A 258 -5.38 -7.15 10.80
C MET A 258 -5.39 -8.67 10.94
N ILE A 259 -4.23 -9.30 10.97
CA ILE A 259 -4.09 -10.76 11.11
C ILE A 259 -4.55 -11.22 12.50
N ASN A 260 -4.22 -10.47 13.54
CA ASN A 260 -4.56 -10.81 14.92
C ASN A 260 -6.02 -10.43 15.27
N HIS A 261 -6.60 -9.44 14.59
CA HIS A 261 -7.94 -8.90 14.84
C HIS A 261 -8.77 -8.81 13.54
N PRO A 262 -8.97 -9.90 12.77
CA PRO A 262 -9.54 -9.85 11.42
C PRO A 262 -10.97 -9.31 11.36
N ARG A 263 -11.81 -9.57 12.39
CA ARG A 263 -13.17 -9.06 12.45
C ARG A 263 -13.24 -7.58 12.80
N GLU A 264 -12.39 -7.15 13.73
CA GLU A 264 -12.35 -5.75 14.15
C GLU A 264 -11.81 -4.88 13.01
N SER A 265 -10.70 -5.30 12.38
CA SER A 265 -10.12 -4.59 11.27
C SER A 265 -11.04 -4.53 10.05
N TRP A 266 -11.80 -5.59 9.75
CA TRP A 266 -12.86 -5.52 8.74
C TRP A 266 -13.91 -4.45 9.09
N ASN A 267 -14.37 -4.42 10.34
CA ASN A 267 -15.35 -3.41 10.76
C ASN A 267 -14.80 -1.99 10.68
N ILE A 268 -13.52 -1.78 10.98
CA ILE A 268 -12.87 -0.47 10.79
C ILE A 268 -12.84 -0.13 9.30
N PHE A 269 -12.33 -1.02 8.46
CA PHE A 269 -12.18 -0.81 7.02
C PHE A 269 -13.51 -0.48 6.34
N LYS A 270 -14.53 -1.32 6.50
CA LYS A 270 -15.82 -1.14 5.83
C LYS A 270 -16.59 0.12 6.26
N ASN A 271 -16.28 0.66 7.45
CA ASN A 271 -16.92 1.87 7.96
C ASN A 271 -16.26 3.16 7.43
N THR A 272 -15.16 3.07 6.69
CA THR A 272 -14.49 4.26 6.12
C THR A 272 -15.24 4.84 4.92
N SER A 273 -16.02 4.01 4.22
CA SER A 273 -16.93 4.44 3.14
C SER A 273 -18.10 3.46 3.01
N LYS A 274 -19.28 3.96 2.62
CA LYS A 274 -20.47 3.13 2.40
C LYS A 274 -20.30 2.11 1.28
N GLU A 275 -19.52 2.46 0.27
CA GLU A 275 -19.22 1.60 -0.87
C GLU A 275 -18.37 0.38 -0.51
N LEU A 276 -17.75 0.38 0.67
CA LEU A 276 -16.91 -0.73 1.16
C LEU A 276 -17.69 -1.75 1.98
N ASP A 277 -18.93 -1.42 2.44
CA ASP A 277 -19.76 -2.34 3.25
C ASP A 277 -20.66 -3.19 2.35
N ASP A 278 -20.05 -4.03 1.52
CA ASP A 278 -20.76 -4.96 0.64
C ASP A 278 -20.17 -6.37 0.70
N GLU A 279 -20.84 -7.31 0.03
CA GLU A 279 -20.44 -8.72 0.01
C GLU A 279 -19.14 -8.94 -0.79
N LEU A 280 -18.90 -8.14 -1.84
CA LEU A 280 -17.66 -8.23 -2.64
C LEU A 280 -16.45 -7.89 -1.80
N ASN A 281 -16.46 -6.71 -1.17
CA ASN A 281 -15.36 -6.28 -0.32
C ASN A 281 -15.15 -7.23 0.87
N LYS A 282 -16.22 -7.78 1.43
CA LYS A 282 -16.14 -8.75 2.52
C LYS A 282 -15.44 -10.05 2.10
N ARG A 283 -15.77 -10.61 0.93
CA ARG A 283 -15.09 -11.80 0.39
C ARG A 283 -13.65 -11.50 0.03
N ALA A 284 -13.42 -10.41 -0.69
CA ALA A 284 -12.08 -9.99 -1.06
C ALA A 284 -11.18 -9.73 0.17
N TRP A 285 -11.73 -9.17 1.26
CA TRP A 285 -11.01 -8.99 2.52
C TRP A 285 -10.45 -10.31 3.06
N VAL A 286 -11.29 -11.35 3.11
CA VAL A 286 -10.89 -12.67 3.60
C VAL A 286 -9.81 -13.28 2.69
N ASP A 287 -9.97 -13.16 1.38
CA ASP A 287 -9.05 -13.74 0.40
C ASP A 287 -7.70 -13.00 0.32
N THR A 288 -7.68 -11.71 0.71
CA THR A 288 -6.47 -10.87 0.67
C THR A 288 -5.62 -11.01 1.92
N LEU A 289 -6.22 -11.20 3.11
CA LEU A 289 -5.51 -11.24 4.38
C LEU A 289 -4.23 -12.11 4.38
N PRO A 290 -4.23 -13.35 3.85
CA PRO A 290 -3.06 -14.21 3.87
C PRO A 290 -1.96 -13.81 2.86
N ARG A 291 -2.21 -12.78 2.03
CA ARG A 291 -1.34 -12.37 0.92
C ARG A 291 -0.52 -11.12 1.24
N PHE A 292 -0.84 -10.42 2.30
CA PHE A 292 -0.10 -9.25 2.72
C PHE A 292 1.34 -9.58 3.12
N ALA A 293 2.25 -8.69 2.77
CA ALA A 293 3.63 -8.78 3.24
C ALA A 293 3.68 -8.57 4.77
N LEU A 294 4.10 -9.58 5.52
CA LEU A 294 4.23 -9.51 6.99
C LEU A 294 5.31 -8.53 7.42
N ARG A 295 6.29 -8.28 6.56
CA ARG A 295 7.38 -7.33 6.72
C ARG A 295 7.51 -6.50 5.45
N PRO A 296 6.76 -5.41 5.30
CA PRO A 296 6.74 -4.61 4.08
C PRO A 296 8.12 -4.10 3.65
N ALA A 297 9.00 -3.78 4.60
CA ALA A 297 10.34 -3.30 4.31
C ALA A 297 11.29 -4.38 3.74
N ALA A 298 11.05 -5.67 4.04
CA ALA A 298 11.93 -6.75 3.59
C ALA A 298 11.97 -6.87 2.07
N LEU A 299 13.15 -7.17 1.52
CA LEU A 299 13.39 -7.34 0.09
C LEU A 299 13.86 -8.77 -0.21
N ASP A 300 13.12 -9.49 -1.04
CA ASP A 300 13.58 -10.74 -1.65
C ASP A 300 14.39 -10.46 -2.91
N HIS A 301 15.71 -10.30 -2.75
CA HIS A 301 16.65 -10.08 -3.84
C HIS A 301 16.56 -11.16 -4.92
N GLY A 302 16.34 -12.42 -4.52
CA GLY A 302 16.24 -13.55 -5.44
C GLY A 302 15.02 -13.44 -6.36
N ARG A 303 13.87 -13.01 -5.83
CA ARG A 303 12.64 -12.79 -6.58
C ARG A 303 12.84 -11.72 -7.67
N TYR A 304 13.39 -10.56 -7.29
CA TYR A 304 13.68 -9.47 -8.23
C TYR A 304 14.68 -9.88 -9.29
N SER A 305 15.76 -10.60 -8.92
CA SER A 305 16.75 -11.10 -9.88
C SER A 305 16.15 -12.09 -10.86
N ARG A 306 15.34 -13.06 -10.39
CA ARG A 306 14.68 -14.04 -11.28
C ARG A 306 13.74 -13.34 -12.27
N PHE A 307 12.98 -12.36 -11.79
CA PHE A 307 12.06 -11.62 -12.66
C PHE A 307 12.79 -10.78 -13.70
N GLU A 308 13.88 -10.10 -13.32
CA GLU A 308 14.73 -9.34 -14.24
C GLU A 308 15.38 -10.23 -15.30
N ASN A 309 15.89 -11.42 -14.92
CA ASN A 309 16.42 -12.41 -15.84
C ASN A 309 15.35 -12.85 -16.84
N PHE A 310 14.17 -13.18 -16.34
CA PHE A 310 13.03 -13.58 -17.18
C PHE A 310 12.67 -12.50 -18.21
N LEU A 311 12.56 -11.22 -17.81
CA LEU A 311 12.26 -10.14 -18.75
C LEU A 311 13.34 -9.98 -19.81
N LYS A 312 14.61 -10.17 -19.45
CA LYS A 312 15.75 -10.13 -20.39
C LYS A 312 15.70 -11.28 -21.37
N GLU A 313 15.47 -12.52 -20.90
CA GLU A 313 15.40 -13.72 -21.72
C GLU A 313 14.20 -13.67 -22.69
N ALA A 314 13.07 -13.12 -22.23
CA ALA A 314 11.87 -12.89 -23.05
C ALA A 314 12.01 -11.70 -24.03
N GLY A 315 13.15 -10.99 -24.03
CA GLY A 315 13.38 -9.84 -24.90
C GLY A 315 12.52 -8.61 -24.58
N LEU A 316 11.93 -8.55 -23.37
CA LEU A 316 11.05 -7.48 -22.92
C LEU A 316 11.82 -6.26 -22.40
N ILE A 317 13.05 -6.47 -21.97
CA ILE A 317 14.01 -5.42 -21.63
C ILE A 317 15.33 -5.62 -22.40
N LYS A 318 15.95 -4.52 -22.80
CA LYS A 318 17.23 -4.56 -23.56
C LYS A 318 18.42 -4.90 -22.66
N LYS A 319 18.43 -4.40 -21.44
CA LYS A 319 19.50 -4.55 -20.46
C LYS A 319 18.92 -4.75 -19.07
N GLN A 320 19.55 -5.62 -18.29
CA GLN A 320 19.19 -5.83 -16.90
C GLN A 320 19.61 -4.63 -16.04
N SER A 321 18.74 -4.25 -15.12
CA SER A 321 19.02 -3.27 -14.09
C SER A 321 19.61 -3.95 -12.86
N PRO A 322 20.67 -3.41 -12.23
CA PRO A 322 21.10 -3.89 -10.94
C PRO A 322 19.97 -3.81 -9.90
N ILE A 323 19.87 -4.79 -9.03
CA ILE A 323 18.78 -4.83 -8.04
C ILE A 323 18.72 -3.56 -7.18
N LYS A 324 19.87 -2.99 -6.82
CA LYS A 324 19.97 -1.71 -6.08
C LYS A 324 19.32 -0.52 -6.78
N ASP A 325 19.13 -0.60 -8.10
CA ASP A 325 18.45 0.43 -8.90
C ASP A 325 16.94 0.18 -8.99
N LEU A 326 16.51 -1.08 -8.78
CA LEU A 326 15.12 -1.51 -8.79
C LEU A 326 14.48 -1.43 -7.40
N ALA A 327 15.21 -1.80 -6.36
CA ALA A 327 14.64 -1.98 -5.03
C ALA A 327 15.64 -1.66 -3.92
N ILE A 328 15.13 -1.06 -2.86
CA ILE A 328 15.91 -0.70 -1.68
C ILE A 328 15.39 -1.51 -0.49
N ASP A 329 16.31 -2.07 0.28
CA ASP A 329 16.04 -2.63 1.60
C ASP A 329 16.09 -1.49 2.63
N ILE A 330 14.92 -0.98 3.01
CA ILE A 330 14.81 0.12 3.99
C ILE A 330 15.14 -0.36 5.41
N GLY A 331 15.02 -1.65 5.68
CA GLY A 331 15.32 -2.27 6.98
C GLY A 331 16.81 -2.46 7.26
N LYS A 332 17.66 -2.38 6.22
CA LYS A 332 19.13 -2.47 6.36
C LYS A 332 19.77 -1.09 6.23
N ASN A 333 20.47 -0.67 7.28
CA ASN A 333 21.34 0.52 7.28
C ASN A 333 22.56 0.27 6.42
#